data_4217ae3e0704e07657c25e6dae3103d0
#
_entry.id   4217ae3e0704e07657c25e6dae3103d0
#
_cell.length_a   1.000
_cell.length_b   1.000
_cell.length_c   1.000
_cell.angle_alpha   90.00
_cell.angle_beta   90.00
_cell.angle_gamma   90.00
#
_symmetry.space_group_name_H-M   'P 1'
#
loop_
_entity.id
_entity.type
_entity.pdbx_description
1 polymer ?
#
loop_
_entity_poly.entity_id
_entity_poly.type
_entity_poly.pdbx_seq_one_letter_code
_entity_poly.pdbx_strand_id
1 'polypeptide(L)'
;MKTIHLFRIYHSFLLKKWYLIIYLLFILAALLITLTTIQHVTEDDNHFNIGVVDKDQSSETKLILNSIGKGSNLGKNVSIKGYDEKKAHDLLKQQKLQGYFVFDKGMTKAFYKQGELPISVYTYDQQSMKSVVLSQLTDSVYQRLMLSMGGILAFQDLAPKASHSDSINVMTDLLITGLNRSGAFNLEPIHLYDTGSYYAITGFLATIFIFALSLFTVLKMNQDTVLKERLKMFHFAKEHLLIIRAFITWIYTMLWSIVGVVWIIFSIPSTFELYNWPTLAIHLSYYVTFLVLCLLLIELLTTYLFNSICKIILAIIVLMLSGMTVPTIFLQHVANGIFTIQPFAIVTNQLLEIILNNYILELHPSFYISIALLLIINLVVLVWRYRR
;
A
#
# COMPACT_ATOMS: atom_id res chain seq x y z
N MET A 1 -29.98 -0.69 31.88
CA MET A 1 -31.10 -1.44 31.23
C MET A 1 -31.50 -0.87 29.87
N LYS A 2 -31.70 0.44 29.69
CA LYS A 2 -32.17 1.06 28.43
C LYS A 2 -31.24 0.77 27.23
N THR A 3 -29.91 0.79 27.41
CA THR A 3 -28.93 0.60 26.35
C THR A 3 -28.95 -0.82 25.75
N ILE A 4 -29.10 -1.84 26.58
CA ILE A 4 -29.20 -3.24 26.18
C ILE A 4 -30.47 -3.51 25.36
N HIS A 5 -31.58 -2.90 25.75
CA HIS A 5 -32.85 -3.01 24.99
C HIS A 5 -32.70 -2.38 23.58
N LEU A 6 -32.03 -1.21 23.48
CA LEU A 6 -31.77 -0.57 22.21
C LEU A 6 -30.85 -1.43 21.32
N PHE A 7 -29.80 -2.01 21.89
CA PHE A 7 -28.95 -2.93 21.19
C PHE A 7 -29.72 -4.13 20.60
N ARG A 8 -30.60 -4.72 21.41
CA ARG A 8 -31.46 -5.82 20.97
C ARG A 8 -32.41 -5.42 19.84
N ILE A 9 -32.99 -4.20 19.91
CA ILE A 9 -33.88 -3.65 18.86
C ILE A 9 -33.11 -3.48 17.54
N TYR A 10 -31.94 -2.88 17.57
CA TYR A 10 -31.09 -2.71 16.37
C TYR A 10 -30.65 -4.05 15.80
N HIS A 11 -30.27 -5.00 16.66
CA HIS A 11 -29.90 -6.35 16.25
C HIS A 11 -31.08 -7.10 15.60
N SER A 12 -32.27 -7.07 16.21
CA SER A 12 -33.47 -7.65 15.62
C SER A 12 -33.87 -6.98 14.30
N PHE A 13 -33.68 -5.68 14.18
CA PHE A 13 -33.93 -4.96 12.94
C PHE A 13 -32.95 -5.38 11.83
N LEU A 14 -31.68 -5.58 12.18
CA LEU A 14 -30.67 -6.07 11.24
C LEU A 14 -30.98 -7.48 10.75
N LEU A 15 -31.34 -8.39 11.66
CA LEU A 15 -31.67 -9.78 11.33
C LEU A 15 -32.91 -9.89 10.42
N LYS A 16 -33.86 -8.95 10.55
CA LYS A 16 -35.03 -8.90 9.65
C LYS A 16 -34.64 -8.48 8.22
N LYS A 17 -33.49 -7.84 8.04
CA LYS A 17 -33.00 -7.38 6.74
C LYS A 17 -32.01 -8.37 6.12
N TRP A 18 -32.40 -9.64 6.03
CA TRP A 18 -31.58 -10.74 5.51
C TRP A 18 -31.02 -10.50 4.10
N TYR A 19 -31.65 -9.65 3.28
CA TYR A 19 -31.14 -9.23 1.97
C TYR A 19 -29.78 -8.52 2.06
N LEU A 20 -29.44 -7.91 3.20
CA LEU A 20 -28.10 -7.35 3.44
C LEU A 20 -27.02 -8.45 3.47
N ILE A 21 -27.33 -9.61 4.03
CA ILE A 21 -26.42 -10.75 4.08
C ILE A 21 -26.21 -11.27 2.65
N ILE A 22 -27.26 -11.37 1.85
CA ILE A 22 -27.16 -11.77 0.43
C ILE A 22 -26.34 -10.75 -0.37
N TYR A 23 -26.61 -9.45 -0.19
CA TYR A 23 -25.84 -8.39 -0.82
C TYR A 23 -24.33 -8.49 -0.49
N LEU A 24 -24.02 -8.83 0.74
CA LEU A 24 -22.66 -8.98 1.24
C LEU A 24 -21.98 -10.21 0.62
N LEU A 25 -22.68 -11.34 0.56
CA LEU A 25 -22.24 -12.54 -0.14
C LEU A 25 -22.01 -12.28 -1.63
N PHE A 26 -22.85 -11.46 -2.25
CA PHE A 26 -22.71 -11.09 -3.66
C PHE A 26 -21.45 -10.21 -3.89
N ILE A 27 -21.18 -9.24 -3.02
CA ILE A 27 -19.95 -8.43 -3.09
C ILE A 27 -18.72 -9.33 -2.93
N LEU A 28 -18.76 -10.28 -1.99
CA LEU A 28 -17.66 -11.21 -1.75
C LEU A 28 -17.45 -12.14 -2.96
N ALA A 29 -18.51 -12.65 -3.54
CA ALA A 29 -18.44 -13.46 -4.76
C ALA A 29 -17.88 -12.66 -5.94
N ALA A 30 -18.30 -11.41 -6.11
CA ALA A 30 -17.77 -10.53 -7.16
C ALA A 30 -16.26 -10.26 -6.95
N LEU A 31 -15.82 -10.06 -5.72
CA LEU A 31 -14.42 -9.90 -5.39
C LEU A 31 -13.62 -11.18 -5.70
N LEU A 32 -14.14 -12.35 -5.35
CA LEU A 32 -13.54 -13.65 -5.69
C LEU A 32 -13.36 -13.84 -7.19
N ILE A 33 -14.40 -13.53 -7.97
CA ILE A 33 -14.35 -13.65 -9.43
C ILE A 33 -13.30 -12.70 -10.01
N THR A 34 -13.26 -11.45 -9.55
CA THR A 34 -12.25 -10.49 -10.01
C THR A 34 -10.84 -10.93 -9.66
N LEU A 35 -10.61 -11.48 -8.47
CA LEU A 35 -9.30 -11.99 -8.04
C LEU A 35 -8.84 -13.18 -8.88
N THR A 36 -9.71 -14.17 -9.09
CA THR A 36 -9.36 -15.34 -9.91
C THR A 36 -9.08 -14.93 -11.38
N THR A 37 -9.83 -13.95 -11.90
CA THR A 37 -9.60 -13.42 -13.24
C THR A 37 -8.25 -12.68 -13.33
N ILE A 38 -7.92 -11.85 -12.34
CA ILE A 38 -6.64 -11.14 -12.27
C ILE A 38 -5.49 -12.13 -12.14
N GLN A 39 -5.59 -13.15 -11.28
CA GLN A 39 -4.57 -14.17 -11.14
C GLN A 39 -4.30 -14.91 -12.45
N HIS A 40 -5.33 -15.31 -13.18
CA HIS A 40 -5.18 -15.96 -14.49
C HIS A 40 -4.54 -15.07 -15.56
N VAL A 41 -4.81 -13.77 -15.52
CA VAL A 41 -4.24 -12.81 -16.49
C VAL A 41 -2.79 -12.45 -16.12
N THR A 42 -2.45 -12.48 -14.83
CA THR A 42 -1.11 -12.06 -14.35
C THR A 42 -0.11 -13.21 -14.17
N GLU A 43 -0.55 -14.47 -14.18
CA GLU A 43 0.36 -15.64 -14.06
C GLU A 43 1.45 -15.65 -15.13
N ASP A 44 1.20 -15.15 -16.33
CA ASP A 44 2.18 -15.05 -17.41
C ASP A 44 3.13 -13.83 -17.30
N ASP A 45 2.86 -12.84 -16.44
CA ASP A 45 3.52 -11.52 -16.46
C ASP A 45 4.34 -11.21 -15.18
N ASN A 46 4.49 -12.17 -14.27
CA ASN A 46 5.08 -11.94 -12.92
C ASN A 46 6.62 -11.88 -12.91
N HIS A 47 7.30 -12.06 -14.06
CA HIS A 47 8.74 -11.91 -14.12
C HIS A 47 9.14 -10.51 -14.59
N PHE A 48 9.86 -9.80 -13.71
CA PHE A 48 10.44 -8.51 -14.03
C PHE A 48 11.84 -8.73 -14.63
N ASN A 49 11.90 -8.81 -15.96
CA ASN A 49 13.13 -9.09 -16.69
C ASN A 49 13.82 -7.79 -17.11
N ILE A 50 15.04 -7.59 -16.64
CA ILE A 50 15.88 -6.42 -16.96
C ILE A 50 17.08 -6.89 -17.79
N GLY A 51 17.33 -6.19 -18.88
CA GLY A 51 18.54 -6.38 -19.69
C GLY A 51 19.67 -5.50 -19.18
N VAL A 52 20.91 -5.95 -19.32
CA VAL A 52 22.10 -5.11 -19.17
C VAL A 52 22.99 -5.29 -20.37
N VAL A 53 23.43 -4.17 -20.96
CA VAL A 53 24.32 -4.10 -22.08
C VAL A 53 25.64 -3.48 -21.62
N ASP A 54 26.71 -4.23 -21.63
CA ASP A 54 28.06 -3.76 -21.25
C ASP A 54 28.91 -3.45 -22.48
N LYS A 55 29.03 -2.15 -22.81
CA LYS A 55 29.90 -1.65 -23.86
C LYS A 55 31.31 -1.31 -23.37
N ASP A 56 31.45 -1.12 -22.04
CA ASP A 56 32.73 -0.73 -21.44
C ASP A 56 33.68 -1.94 -21.27
N GLN A 57 33.11 -3.11 -21.00
CA GLN A 57 33.82 -4.41 -20.85
C GLN A 57 34.97 -4.37 -19.84
N SER A 58 34.98 -3.42 -18.92
CA SER A 58 35.98 -3.30 -17.87
C SER A 58 35.84 -4.40 -16.81
N SER A 59 36.84 -4.55 -15.94
CA SER A 59 36.78 -5.44 -14.79
C SER A 59 35.67 -4.99 -13.81
N GLU A 60 35.49 -3.68 -13.65
CA GLU A 60 34.51 -3.05 -12.81
C GLU A 60 33.09 -3.31 -13.29
N THR A 61 32.81 -3.14 -14.60
CA THR A 61 31.46 -3.41 -15.14
C THR A 61 31.09 -4.89 -15.07
N LYS A 62 32.05 -5.80 -15.30
CA LYS A 62 31.83 -7.24 -15.12
C LYS A 62 31.55 -7.61 -13.66
N LEU A 63 32.22 -6.96 -12.72
CA LEU A 63 32.00 -7.18 -11.30
C LEU A 63 30.61 -6.65 -10.87
N ILE A 64 30.22 -5.48 -11.35
CA ILE A 64 28.87 -4.91 -11.16
C ILE A 64 27.80 -5.88 -11.68
N LEU A 65 27.97 -6.38 -12.93
CA LEU A 65 27.03 -7.34 -13.52
C LEU A 65 26.91 -8.63 -12.72
N ASN A 66 28.01 -9.17 -12.24
CA ASN A 66 28.04 -10.38 -11.44
C ASN A 66 27.40 -10.17 -10.06
N SER A 67 27.59 -9.00 -9.47
CA SER A 67 27.05 -8.65 -8.15
C SER A 67 25.52 -8.41 -8.22
N ILE A 68 25.06 -7.71 -9.25
CA ILE A 68 23.63 -7.44 -9.45
C ILE A 68 22.90 -8.74 -9.85
N GLY A 69 23.47 -9.56 -10.73
CA GLY A 69 22.84 -10.80 -11.21
C GLY A 69 22.74 -11.92 -10.16
N LYS A 70 23.61 -11.91 -9.14
CA LYS A 70 23.63 -12.89 -8.04
C LYS A 70 22.94 -12.38 -6.76
N GLY A 71 22.55 -11.12 -6.72
CA GLY A 71 21.96 -10.50 -5.54
C GLY A 71 20.56 -11.03 -5.26
N SER A 72 20.40 -11.84 -4.21
CA SER A 72 19.09 -12.28 -3.68
C SER A 72 18.19 -11.13 -3.19
N ASN A 73 18.68 -9.91 -3.21
CA ASN A 73 18.07 -8.72 -2.62
C ASN A 73 17.08 -7.99 -3.55
N LEU A 74 16.99 -8.38 -4.83
CA LEU A 74 16.04 -7.79 -5.79
C LEU A 74 14.67 -8.48 -5.83
N GLY A 75 14.46 -9.50 -4.98
CA GLY A 75 13.25 -10.30 -4.96
C GLY A 75 13.29 -11.50 -5.91
N LYS A 76 12.49 -12.52 -5.62
CA LYS A 76 12.46 -13.79 -6.37
C LYS A 76 12.01 -13.62 -7.83
N ASN A 77 11.33 -12.53 -8.14
CA ASN A 77 10.67 -12.29 -9.44
C ASN A 77 11.45 -11.34 -10.36
N VAL A 78 12.60 -10.80 -9.92
CA VAL A 78 13.45 -9.91 -10.73
C VAL A 78 14.61 -10.70 -11.32
N SER A 79 14.69 -10.74 -12.64
CA SER A 79 15.77 -11.40 -13.37
C SER A 79 16.58 -10.36 -14.14
N ILE A 80 17.89 -10.28 -13.86
CA ILE A 80 18.80 -9.40 -14.59
C ILE A 80 19.74 -10.26 -15.41
N LYS A 81 19.80 -10.01 -16.74
CA LYS A 81 20.65 -10.76 -17.66
C LYS A 81 21.41 -9.83 -18.60
N GLY A 82 22.68 -10.18 -18.87
CA GLY A 82 23.48 -9.50 -19.87
C GLY A 82 23.02 -9.86 -21.28
N TYR A 83 22.92 -8.86 -22.15
CA TYR A 83 22.56 -9.02 -23.57
C TYR A 83 23.40 -8.11 -24.44
N ASP A 84 23.51 -8.46 -25.74
CA ASP A 84 23.95 -7.53 -26.78
C ASP A 84 22.88 -6.45 -27.01
N GLU A 85 23.33 -5.24 -27.36
CA GLU A 85 22.44 -4.08 -27.56
C GLU A 85 21.29 -4.34 -28.55
N LYS A 86 21.60 -4.96 -29.70
CA LYS A 86 20.59 -5.31 -30.70
C LYS A 86 19.56 -6.27 -30.12
N LYS A 87 20.03 -7.30 -29.43
CA LYS A 87 19.16 -8.31 -28.81
C LYS A 87 18.32 -7.72 -27.65
N ALA A 88 18.90 -6.85 -26.81
CA ALA A 88 18.17 -6.15 -25.76
C ALA A 88 17.06 -5.26 -26.32
N HIS A 89 17.37 -4.53 -27.41
CA HIS A 89 16.39 -3.68 -28.07
C HIS A 89 15.24 -4.48 -28.70
N ASP A 90 15.55 -5.61 -29.37
CA ASP A 90 14.53 -6.47 -29.94
C ASP A 90 13.62 -7.13 -28.87
N LEU A 91 14.22 -7.56 -27.75
CA LEU A 91 13.48 -8.13 -26.63
C LEU A 91 12.61 -7.07 -25.92
N LEU A 92 13.08 -5.81 -25.85
CA LEU A 92 12.27 -4.70 -25.34
C LEU A 92 11.07 -4.42 -26.25
N LYS A 93 11.27 -4.38 -27.58
CA LYS A 93 10.16 -4.23 -28.55
C LYS A 93 9.14 -5.36 -28.47
N GLN A 94 9.59 -6.58 -28.19
CA GLN A 94 8.72 -7.74 -27.98
C GLN A 94 8.09 -7.78 -26.59
N GLN A 95 8.32 -6.76 -25.75
CA GLN A 95 7.84 -6.66 -24.36
C GLN A 95 8.30 -7.84 -23.46
N LYS A 96 9.35 -8.55 -23.84
CA LYS A 96 9.97 -9.62 -23.04
C LYS A 96 10.93 -9.08 -21.97
N LEU A 97 11.41 -7.85 -22.14
CA LEU A 97 12.12 -7.06 -21.14
C LEU A 97 11.30 -5.84 -20.78
N GLN A 98 11.28 -5.47 -19.51
CA GLN A 98 10.66 -4.26 -19.00
C GLN A 98 11.52 -3.03 -19.28
N GLY A 99 12.84 -3.24 -19.39
CA GLY A 99 13.81 -2.24 -19.79
C GLY A 99 15.21 -2.81 -19.78
N TYR A 100 16.18 -2.02 -20.22
CA TYR A 100 17.59 -2.39 -20.14
C TYR A 100 18.49 -1.20 -19.86
N PHE A 101 19.59 -1.48 -19.16
CA PHE A 101 20.65 -0.54 -18.87
C PHE A 101 21.79 -0.70 -19.88
N VAL A 102 22.39 0.41 -20.27
CA VAL A 102 23.60 0.42 -21.11
C VAL A 102 24.72 1.08 -20.32
N PHE A 103 25.79 0.34 -20.12
CA PHE A 103 27.07 0.86 -19.66
C PHE A 103 27.87 1.31 -20.88
N ASP A 104 27.93 2.63 -21.10
CA ASP A 104 28.58 3.16 -22.30
C ASP A 104 30.08 2.97 -22.28
N LYS A 105 30.68 2.93 -23.49
CA LYS A 105 32.14 2.73 -23.67
C LYS A 105 32.89 3.88 -22.98
N GLY A 106 33.82 3.53 -22.11
CA GLY A 106 34.63 4.48 -21.36
C GLY A 106 33.96 4.97 -20.05
N MET A 107 32.86 4.34 -19.61
CA MET A 107 32.17 4.66 -18.37
C MET A 107 33.13 4.63 -17.17
N THR A 108 33.91 3.58 -17.02
CA THR A 108 34.90 3.45 -15.94
C THR A 108 35.97 4.56 -15.99
N LYS A 109 36.42 4.95 -17.18
CA LYS A 109 37.36 6.07 -17.32
C LYS A 109 36.74 7.42 -17.00
N ALA A 110 35.49 7.63 -17.40
CA ALA A 110 34.76 8.85 -17.07
C ALA A 110 34.59 8.99 -15.57
N PHE A 111 34.26 7.88 -14.88
CA PHE A 111 34.15 7.87 -13.44
C PHE A 111 35.43 8.28 -12.73
N TYR A 112 36.58 7.65 -13.05
CA TYR A 112 37.86 8.00 -12.41
C TYR A 112 38.37 9.41 -12.76
N LYS A 113 37.90 10.01 -13.86
CA LYS A 113 38.32 11.36 -14.25
C LYS A 113 37.35 12.45 -13.77
N GLN A 114 36.03 12.18 -13.79
CA GLN A 114 34.98 13.17 -13.62
C GLN A 114 34.06 12.85 -12.45
N GLY A 115 34.12 11.65 -11.86
CA GLY A 115 33.22 11.20 -10.81
C GLY A 115 31.80 10.93 -11.30
N GLU A 116 31.59 10.74 -12.60
CA GLU A 116 30.27 10.51 -13.20
C GLU A 116 30.15 9.08 -13.73
N LEU A 117 28.98 8.48 -13.56
CA LEU A 117 28.61 7.17 -14.11
C LEU A 117 27.60 7.35 -15.23
N PRO A 118 28.01 7.48 -16.49
CA PRO A 118 27.09 7.57 -17.61
C PRO A 118 26.41 6.21 -17.85
N ILE A 119 25.20 6.06 -17.36
CA ILE A 119 24.35 4.89 -17.55
C ILE A 119 23.09 5.35 -18.29
N SER A 120 22.85 4.75 -19.45
CA SER A 120 21.64 5.01 -20.23
C SER A 120 20.59 3.95 -19.93
N VAL A 121 19.34 4.36 -19.72
CA VAL A 121 18.21 3.48 -19.41
C VAL A 121 17.16 3.56 -20.50
N TYR A 122 16.77 2.41 -21.02
CA TYR A 122 15.79 2.30 -22.10
C TYR A 122 14.56 1.54 -21.58
N THR A 123 13.38 2.13 -21.76
CA THR A 123 12.09 1.55 -21.40
C THR A 123 11.15 1.59 -22.61
N TYR A 124 10.16 0.71 -22.64
CA TYR A 124 9.19 0.67 -23.74
C TYR A 124 8.21 1.85 -23.68
N ASP A 125 7.67 2.17 -22.50
CA ASP A 125 6.72 3.25 -22.27
C ASP A 125 7.04 3.94 -20.94
N GLN A 126 7.34 5.25 -21.00
CA GLN A 126 7.72 6.02 -19.82
C GLN A 126 6.60 6.18 -18.80
N GLN A 127 5.34 6.03 -19.21
CA GLN A 127 4.17 6.21 -18.35
C GLN A 127 3.68 4.89 -17.73
N SER A 128 4.25 3.75 -18.13
CA SER A 128 3.85 2.46 -17.57
C SER A 128 4.35 2.30 -16.13
N MET A 129 3.59 1.57 -15.31
CA MET A 129 3.99 1.22 -13.94
C MET A 129 5.37 0.52 -13.92
N LYS A 130 5.61 -0.36 -14.88
CA LYS A 130 6.87 -1.09 -15.02
C LYS A 130 8.06 -0.15 -15.25
N SER A 131 7.86 0.93 -15.99
CA SER A 131 8.90 1.96 -16.25
C SER A 131 9.16 2.85 -15.03
N VAL A 132 8.13 3.19 -14.27
CA VAL A 132 8.29 3.94 -13.00
C VAL A 132 9.10 3.12 -12.01
N VAL A 133 8.77 1.84 -11.84
CA VAL A 133 9.52 0.92 -10.99
C VAL A 133 10.96 0.77 -11.45
N LEU A 134 11.19 0.66 -12.79
CA LEU A 134 12.54 0.57 -13.35
C LEU A 134 13.34 1.86 -13.08
N SER A 135 12.72 3.03 -13.20
CA SER A 135 13.37 4.31 -12.89
C SER A 135 13.80 4.38 -11.42
N GLN A 136 12.91 4.02 -10.48
CA GLN A 136 13.25 3.99 -9.06
C GLN A 136 14.32 2.97 -8.73
N LEU A 137 14.28 1.79 -9.36
CA LEU A 137 15.35 0.78 -9.26
C LEU A 137 16.66 1.34 -9.79
N THR A 138 16.62 2.05 -10.92
CA THR A 138 17.80 2.71 -11.54
C THR A 138 18.43 3.69 -10.57
N ASP A 139 17.64 4.59 -9.98
CA ASP A 139 18.12 5.58 -9.04
C ASP A 139 18.76 4.93 -7.82
N SER A 140 18.15 3.87 -7.29
CA SER A 140 18.70 3.10 -6.17
C SER A 140 20.01 2.42 -6.51
N VAL A 141 20.08 1.77 -7.67
CA VAL A 141 21.32 1.10 -8.15
C VAL A 141 22.41 2.13 -8.44
N TYR A 142 22.06 3.24 -9.10
CA TYR A 142 22.98 4.33 -9.42
C TYR A 142 23.62 4.91 -8.15
N GLN A 143 22.82 5.25 -7.14
CA GLN A 143 23.32 5.78 -5.87
C GLN A 143 24.28 4.82 -5.16
N ARG A 144 23.99 3.51 -5.21
CA ARG A 144 24.85 2.48 -4.60
C ARG A 144 26.16 2.30 -5.38
N LEU A 145 26.10 2.33 -6.70
CA LEU A 145 27.28 2.29 -7.54
C LEU A 145 28.16 3.53 -7.29
N MET A 146 27.58 4.72 -7.23
CA MET A 146 28.29 5.96 -6.93
C MET A 146 28.96 5.91 -5.55
N LEU A 147 28.29 5.35 -4.55
CA LEU A 147 28.86 5.21 -3.21
C LEU A 147 30.06 4.25 -3.20
N SER A 148 29.95 3.08 -3.83
CA SER A 148 31.02 2.09 -3.85
C SER A 148 32.23 2.58 -4.66
N MET A 149 31.96 3.24 -5.77
CA MET A 149 33.02 3.82 -6.61
C MET A 149 33.64 5.07 -5.97
N GLY A 150 32.86 5.90 -5.28
CA GLY A 150 33.37 7.00 -4.46
C GLY A 150 34.30 6.53 -3.33
N GLY A 151 33.96 5.38 -2.73
CA GLY A 151 34.82 4.71 -1.76
C GLY A 151 36.18 4.26 -2.32
N ILE A 152 36.23 3.85 -3.59
CA ILE A 152 37.51 3.53 -4.27
C ILE A 152 38.37 4.79 -4.40
N LEU A 153 37.80 5.91 -4.84
CA LEU A 153 38.52 7.17 -4.99
C LEU A 153 39.12 7.61 -3.66
N ALA A 154 38.31 7.57 -2.61
CA ALA A 154 38.77 7.89 -1.25
C ALA A 154 39.88 6.93 -0.79
N PHE A 155 39.78 5.63 -1.11
CA PHE A 155 40.82 4.66 -0.77
C PHE A 155 42.12 4.93 -1.55
N GLN A 156 42.04 5.28 -2.83
CA GLN A 156 43.21 5.62 -3.64
C GLN A 156 43.93 6.89 -3.15
N ASP A 157 43.18 7.88 -2.69
CA ASP A 157 43.72 9.10 -2.10
C ASP A 157 44.42 8.83 -0.77
N LEU A 158 43.89 7.91 0.05
CA LEU A 158 44.48 7.52 1.33
C LEU A 158 45.65 6.54 1.17
N ALA A 159 45.64 5.70 0.16
CA ALA A 159 46.65 4.68 -0.09
C ALA A 159 47.16 4.73 -1.56
N PRO A 160 47.95 5.77 -1.91
CA PRO A 160 48.39 5.98 -3.32
C PRO A 160 49.29 4.86 -3.88
N LYS A 161 49.82 3.97 -3.01
CA LYS A 161 50.65 2.81 -3.40
C LYS A 161 49.87 1.50 -3.50
N ALA A 162 48.53 1.52 -3.23
CA ALA A 162 47.70 0.34 -3.30
C ALA A 162 47.60 -0.19 -4.73
N SER A 163 47.56 -1.51 -4.89
CA SER A 163 47.42 -2.13 -6.18
C SER A 163 46.00 -1.98 -6.73
N HIS A 164 45.83 -2.12 -8.04
CA HIS A 164 44.53 -2.11 -8.68
C HIS A 164 43.61 -3.24 -8.13
N SER A 165 44.18 -4.38 -7.76
CA SER A 165 43.45 -5.48 -7.12
C SER A 165 42.88 -5.10 -5.74
N ASP A 166 43.60 -4.31 -4.96
CA ASP A 166 43.16 -3.85 -3.65
C ASP A 166 41.95 -2.88 -3.80
N SER A 167 42.00 -2.01 -4.80
CA SER A 167 40.90 -1.12 -5.14
C SER A 167 39.63 -1.90 -5.55
N ILE A 168 39.77 -2.96 -6.33
CA ILE A 168 38.68 -3.85 -6.73
C ILE A 168 38.08 -4.59 -5.50
N ASN A 169 38.96 -5.06 -4.60
CA ASN A 169 38.50 -5.72 -3.38
C ASN A 169 37.67 -4.76 -2.50
N VAL A 170 38.15 -3.51 -2.30
CA VAL A 170 37.39 -2.48 -1.57
C VAL A 170 36.06 -2.18 -2.25
N MET A 171 36.04 -2.10 -3.58
CA MET A 171 34.79 -1.93 -4.33
C MET A 171 33.82 -3.08 -4.06
N THR A 172 34.32 -4.31 -4.10
CA THR A 172 33.49 -5.52 -3.87
C THR A 172 32.92 -5.51 -2.47
N ASP A 173 33.76 -5.21 -1.46
CA ASP A 173 33.33 -5.15 -0.08
C ASP A 173 32.29 -4.04 0.16
N LEU A 174 32.48 -2.87 -0.44
CA LEU A 174 31.52 -1.77 -0.37
C LEU A 174 30.21 -2.09 -1.08
N LEU A 175 30.27 -2.72 -2.26
CA LEU A 175 29.06 -3.18 -2.97
C LEU A 175 28.28 -4.21 -2.15
N ILE A 176 28.97 -5.23 -1.63
CA ILE A 176 28.34 -6.31 -0.86
C ILE A 176 27.82 -5.76 0.48
N THR A 177 28.62 -4.93 1.16
CA THR A 177 28.24 -4.35 2.46
C THR A 177 27.12 -3.33 2.29
N GLY A 178 27.14 -2.54 1.21
CA GLY A 178 26.06 -1.60 0.88
C GLY A 178 24.75 -2.30 0.51
N LEU A 179 24.81 -3.50 -0.07
CA LEU A 179 23.65 -4.34 -0.36
C LEU A 179 23.03 -4.94 0.91
N ASN A 180 23.85 -5.23 1.95
CA ASN A 180 23.39 -5.87 3.19
C ASN A 180 23.03 -4.90 4.33
N ARG A 181 23.33 -3.62 4.22
CA ARG A 181 23.02 -2.61 5.25
C ARG A 181 21.75 -1.84 4.90
N SER A 182 20.62 -2.41 5.18
CA SER A 182 19.31 -1.73 5.13
C SER A 182 19.15 -0.57 6.13
N GLY A 183 20.04 -0.44 7.11
CA GLY A 183 19.98 0.60 8.15
C GLY A 183 20.88 1.83 7.95
N ALA A 184 21.78 1.82 6.96
CA ALA A 184 22.76 2.92 6.75
C ALA A 184 22.32 3.96 5.70
N PHE A 185 21.23 3.73 5.00
CA PHE A 185 20.71 4.61 3.96
C PHE A 185 19.22 4.84 4.19
N ASN A 186 18.74 6.06 3.95
CA ASN A 186 17.30 6.32 3.74
C ASN A 186 16.90 5.64 2.43
N LEU A 187 16.74 4.33 2.49
CA LEU A 187 16.15 3.57 1.40
C LEU A 187 14.65 3.79 1.52
N GLU A 188 14.07 4.49 0.56
CA GLU A 188 12.66 4.33 0.30
C GLU A 188 12.48 2.92 -0.28
N PRO A 189 11.97 1.97 0.49
CA PRO A 189 11.84 0.60 0.00
C PRO A 189 10.80 0.57 -1.11
N ILE A 190 11.20 0.13 -2.28
CA ILE A 190 10.26 -0.13 -3.37
C ILE A 190 9.58 -1.46 -3.06
N HIS A 191 8.33 -1.38 -2.60
CA HIS A 191 7.51 -2.56 -2.39
C HIS A 191 6.93 -3.03 -3.73
N LEU A 192 7.58 -4.01 -4.32
CA LEU A 192 7.05 -4.75 -5.46
C LEU A 192 6.11 -5.84 -4.92
N TYR A 193 4.86 -5.48 -4.72
CA TYR A 193 3.82 -6.46 -4.45
C TYR A 193 3.36 -7.12 -5.75
N ASP A 194 3.11 -8.42 -5.69
CA ASP A 194 2.37 -9.08 -6.76
C ASP A 194 1.01 -8.38 -6.94
N THR A 195 0.67 -8.10 -8.20
CA THR A 195 -0.55 -7.36 -8.55
C THR A 195 -1.80 -8.05 -8.01
N GLY A 196 -1.84 -9.39 -8.06
CA GLY A 196 -2.93 -10.17 -7.52
C GLY A 196 -3.09 -10.01 -6.01
N SER A 197 -2.00 -10.17 -5.26
CA SER A 197 -1.97 -10.03 -3.81
C SER A 197 -2.31 -8.60 -3.37
N TYR A 198 -1.80 -7.60 -4.08
CA TYR A 198 -2.12 -6.19 -3.82
C TYR A 198 -3.63 -5.94 -3.93
N TYR A 199 -4.23 -6.26 -5.08
CA TYR A 199 -5.65 -5.99 -5.31
C TYR A 199 -6.58 -6.90 -4.51
N ALA A 200 -6.12 -8.09 -4.10
CA ALA A 200 -6.86 -8.93 -3.16
C ALA A 200 -7.09 -8.21 -1.84
N ILE A 201 -6.02 -7.67 -1.26
CA ILE A 201 -6.06 -7.02 0.06
C ILE A 201 -6.78 -5.66 -0.06
N THR A 202 -6.39 -4.83 -1.00
CA THR A 202 -6.99 -3.50 -1.16
C THR A 202 -8.45 -3.56 -1.59
N GLY A 203 -8.81 -4.50 -2.46
CA GLY A 203 -10.20 -4.78 -2.83
C GLY A 203 -11.02 -5.25 -1.63
N PHE A 204 -10.43 -6.08 -0.75
CA PHE A 204 -11.09 -6.46 0.48
C PHE A 204 -11.27 -5.27 1.44
N LEU A 205 -10.28 -4.40 1.60
CA LEU A 205 -10.43 -3.15 2.38
C LEU A 205 -11.54 -2.26 1.82
N ALA A 206 -11.69 -2.20 0.50
CA ALA A 206 -12.81 -1.52 -0.13
C ALA A 206 -14.16 -2.16 0.23
N THR A 207 -14.25 -3.49 0.33
CA THR A 207 -15.48 -4.17 0.78
C THR A 207 -15.79 -3.87 2.24
N ILE A 208 -14.80 -3.75 3.12
CA ILE A 208 -14.98 -3.33 4.52
C ILE A 208 -15.61 -1.93 4.56
N PHE A 209 -15.09 -0.99 3.74
CA PHE A 209 -15.65 0.35 3.62
C PHE A 209 -17.10 0.33 3.15
N ILE A 210 -17.39 -0.35 2.05
CA ILE A 210 -18.74 -0.44 1.46
C ILE A 210 -19.71 -1.07 2.47
N PHE A 211 -19.26 -2.10 3.18
CA PHE A 211 -20.06 -2.75 4.22
C PHE A 211 -20.38 -1.82 5.37
N ALA A 212 -19.39 -1.11 5.92
CA ALA A 212 -19.58 -0.15 6.99
C ALA A 212 -20.54 0.98 6.58
N LEU A 213 -20.36 1.54 5.37
CA LEU A 213 -21.21 2.59 4.82
C LEU A 213 -22.65 2.11 4.64
N SER A 214 -22.83 0.92 4.09
CA SER A 214 -24.16 0.31 3.86
C SER A 214 -24.85 0.02 5.17
N LEU A 215 -24.16 -0.62 6.12
CA LEU A 215 -24.68 -0.95 7.43
C LEU A 215 -25.07 0.30 8.21
N PHE A 216 -24.18 1.30 8.26
CA PHE A 216 -24.45 2.57 8.92
C PHE A 216 -25.63 3.30 8.31
N THR A 217 -25.83 3.20 7.00
CA THR A 217 -26.95 3.84 6.30
C THR A 217 -28.27 3.09 6.55
N VAL A 218 -28.26 1.76 6.46
CA VAL A 218 -29.46 0.93 6.66
C VAL A 218 -29.98 0.98 8.10
N LEU A 219 -29.08 1.05 9.07
CA LEU A 219 -29.45 1.20 10.49
C LEU A 219 -30.04 2.58 10.84
N LYS A 220 -30.22 3.46 9.85
CA LYS A 220 -30.92 4.74 10.06
C LYS A 220 -32.43 4.50 10.18
N MET A 221 -32.88 4.25 11.40
CA MET A 221 -34.28 3.99 11.73
C MET A 221 -35.23 5.19 11.52
N ASN A 222 -34.69 6.35 11.14
CA ASN A 222 -35.48 7.60 10.97
C ASN A 222 -36.48 7.58 9.79
N GLN A 223 -36.48 6.54 8.97
CA GLN A 223 -37.42 6.42 7.85
C GLN A 223 -38.75 5.78 8.25
N ASP A 224 -38.82 5.12 9.42
CA ASP A 224 -40.01 4.46 9.90
C ASP A 224 -40.74 5.38 10.94
N THR A 225 -41.81 6.03 10.51
CA THR A 225 -42.56 6.96 11.33
C THR A 225 -43.11 6.28 12.61
N VAL A 226 -43.56 5.04 12.49
CA VAL A 226 -44.10 4.26 13.60
C VAL A 226 -43.02 3.93 14.65
N LEU A 227 -41.82 3.58 14.19
CA LEU A 227 -40.69 3.30 15.07
C LEU A 227 -40.20 4.56 15.77
N LYS A 228 -40.20 5.69 15.07
CA LYS A 228 -39.80 7.01 15.56
C LYS A 228 -40.75 7.48 16.67
N GLU A 229 -42.06 7.26 16.53
CA GLU A 229 -43.06 7.59 17.54
C GLU A 229 -42.91 6.71 18.78
N ARG A 230 -42.71 5.39 18.60
CA ARG A 230 -42.47 4.47 19.73
C ARG A 230 -41.20 4.83 20.50
N LEU A 231 -40.08 5.18 19.79
CA LEU A 231 -38.85 5.59 20.44
C LEU A 231 -38.99 6.90 21.21
N LYS A 232 -39.84 7.84 20.71
CA LYS A 232 -40.20 9.07 21.46
C LYS A 232 -40.97 8.75 22.73
N MET A 233 -41.96 7.83 22.70
CA MET A 233 -42.72 7.41 23.86
C MET A 233 -41.82 6.80 24.95
N PHE A 234 -40.74 6.14 24.59
CA PHE A 234 -39.79 5.58 25.57
C PHE A 234 -38.70 6.57 26.02
N HIS A 235 -38.79 7.85 25.64
CA HIS A 235 -37.84 8.91 26.00
C HIS A 235 -36.38 8.55 25.67
N PHE A 236 -36.14 7.91 24.53
CA PHE A 236 -34.79 7.66 24.08
C PHE A 236 -34.21 8.93 23.46
N ALA A 237 -33.08 9.37 24.01
CA ALA A 237 -32.32 10.49 23.46
C ALA A 237 -31.76 10.12 22.08
N LYS A 238 -31.82 11.05 21.12
CA LYS A 238 -31.34 10.83 19.74
C LYS A 238 -29.82 10.53 19.70
N GLU A 239 -29.07 11.07 20.64
CA GLU A 239 -27.66 10.85 20.83
C GLU A 239 -27.33 9.37 21.07
N HIS A 240 -28.08 8.76 22.00
CA HIS A 240 -27.92 7.34 22.32
C HIS A 240 -28.19 6.44 21.10
N LEU A 241 -29.22 6.79 20.32
CA LEU A 241 -29.51 6.05 19.08
C LEU A 241 -28.34 6.11 18.10
N LEU A 242 -27.73 7.28 17.94
CA LEU A 242 -26.64 7.48 17.01
C LEU A 242 -25.36 6.76 17.47
N ILE A 243 -25.02 6.86 18.75
CA ILE A 243 -23.84 6.18 19.33
C ILE A 243 -24.01 4.67 19.25
N ILE A 244 -25.18 4.12 19.61
CA ILE A 244 -25.42 2.67 19.53
C ILE A 244 -25.36 2.19 18.08
N ARG A 245 -25.91 2.96 17.15
CA ARG A 245 -25.82 2.65 15.72
C ARG A 245 -24.36 2.60 15.26
N ALA A 246 -23.55 3.58 15.64
CA ALA A 246 -22.12 3.60 15.33
C ALA A 246 -21.40 2.39 15.94
N PHE A 247 -21.69 2.06 17.20
CA PHE A 247 -21.08 0.92 17.89
C PHE A 247 -21.47 -0.42 17.27
N ILE A 248 -22.73 -0.62 16.89
CA ILE A 248 -23.17 -1.82 16.17
C ILE A 248 -22.49 -1.92 14.81
N THR A 249 -22.43 -0.82 14.05
CA THR A 249 -21.71 -0.78 12.78
C THR A 249 -20.24 -1.19 12.97
N TRP A 250 -19.58 -0.66 14.00
CA TRP A 250 -18.20 -1.01 14.32
C TRP A 250 -18.04 -2.52 14.59
N ILE A 251 -18.88 -3.11 15.46
CA ILE A 251 -18.82 -4.54 15.80
C ILE A 251 -18.96 -5.42 14.55
N TYR A 252 -20.00 -5.19 13.75
CA TYR A 252 -20.25 -6.03 12.57
C TYR A 252 -19.17 -5.83 11.49
N THR A 253 -18.68 -4.61 11.33
CA THR A 253 -17.60 -4.34 10.39
C THR A 253 -16.30 -4.99 10.86
N MET A 254 -16.00 -5.00 12.16
CA MET A 254 -14.85 -5.71 12.73
C MET A 254 -14.97 -7.22 12.52
N LEU A 255 -16.12 -7.81 12.78
CA LEU A 255 -16.36 -9.24 12.53
C LEU A 255 -16.13 -9.58 11.05
N TRP A 256 -16.68 -8.75 10.15
CA TRP A 256 -16.47 -8.89 8.72
C TRP A 256 -15.00 -8.79 8.32
N SER A 257 -14.30 -7.80 8.84
CA SER A 257 -12.89 -7.57 8.53
C SER A 257 -11.99 -8.72 8.99
N ILE A 258 -12.22 -9.25 10.20
CA ILE A 258 -11.45 -10.37 10.73
C ILE A 258 -11.69 -11.64 9.89
N VAL A 259 -12.96 -11.97 9.61
CA VAL A 259 -13.31 -13.17 8.83
C VAL A 259 -12.71 -13.11 7.42
N GLY A 260 -12.79 -11.95 6.76
CA GLY A 260 -12.28 -11.81 5.41
C GLY A 260 -10.75 -11.78 5.33
N VAL A 261 -10.07 -11.15 6.30
CA VAL A 261 -8.59 -11.17 6.33
C VAL A 261 -8.08 -12.59 6.61
N VAL A 262 -8.69 -13.30 7.56
CA VAL A 262 -8.36 -14.71 7.78
C VAL A 262 -8.49 -15.51 6.49
N TRP A 263 -9.60 -15.32 5.79
CA TRP A 263 -9.83 -16.01 4.53
C TRP A 263 -8.80 -15.65 3.44
N ILE A 264 -8.43 -14.36 3.29
CA ILE A 264 -7.41 -13.91 2.34
C ILE A 264 -6.04 -14.53 2.66
N ILE A 265 -5.63 -14.51 3.91
CA ILE A 265 -4.34 -15.09 4.34
C ILE A 265 -4.25 -16.58 4.04
N PHE A 266 -5.36 -17.32 4.18
CA PHE A 266 -5.37 -18.76 3.84
C PHE A 266 -5.50 -19.03 2.33
N SER A 267 -6.07 -18.12 1.56
CA SER A 267 -6.31 -18.30 0.12
C SER A 267 -5.16 -17.83 -0.76
N ILE A 268 -4.41 -16.84 -0.30
CA ILE A 268 -3.27 -16.29 -1.04
C ILE A 268 -2.00 -16.86 -0.43
N PRO A 269 -1.08 -17.41 -1.24
CA PRO A 269 0.24 -17.85 -0.75
C PRO A 269 1.00 -16.62 -0.25
N SER A 270 0.82 -16.29 1.02
CA SER A 270 1.45 -15.16 1.69
C SER A 270 2.57 -15.66 2.60
N THR A 271 3.56 -14.81 2.80
CA THR A 271 4.62 -15.00 3.79
C THR A 271 4.18 -14.61 5.20
N PHE A 272 2.87 -14.36 5.41
CA PHE A 272 2.34 -13.88 6.68
C PHE A 272 2.62 -14.85 7.82
N GLU A 273 3.25 -14.35 8.87
CA GLU A 273 3.61 -15.10 10.05
C GLU A 273 2.57 -14.90 11.17
N LEU A 274 2.14 -16.02 11.77
CA LEU A 274 1.03 -16.03 12.73
C LEU A 274 1.26 -15.18 13.99
N TYR A 275 2.50 -14.87 14.34
CA TYR A 275 2.79 -13.99 15.48
C TYR A 275 2.38 -12.54 15.26
N ASN A 276 2.15 -12.12 13.99
CA ASN A 276 1.71 -10.78 13.64
C ASN A 276 0.20 -10.55 13.76
N TRP A 277 -0.59 -11.56 14.13
CA TRP A 277 -2.03 -11.42 14.31
C TRP A 277 -2.44 -10.25 15.23
N PRO A 278 -1.82 -10.04 16.38
CA PRO A 278 -2.19 -8.92 17.24
C PRO A 278 -1.98 -7.57 16.55
N THR A 279 -0.86 -7.39 15.85
CA THR A 279 -0.56 -6.17 15.09
C THR A 279 -1.58 -5.93 13.99
N LEU A 280 -1.91 -6.97 13.23
CA LEU A 280 -2.93 -6.91 12.18
C LEU A 280 -4.31 -6.55 12.74
N ALA A 281 -4.75 -7.22 13.82
CA ALA A 281 -6.04 -6.96 14.45
C ALA A 281 -6.15 -5.52 14.99
N ILE A 282 -5.06 -4.99 15.55
CA ILE A 282 -4.98 -3.60 16.03
C ILE A 282 -5.13 -2.63 14.86
N HIS A 283 -4.38 -2.82 13.76
CA HIS A 283 -4.45 -1.93 12.59
C HIS A 283 -5.81 -2.00 11.87
N LEU A 284 -6.41 -3.18 11.78
CA LEU A 284 -7.79 -3.32 11.31
C LEU A 284 -8.78 -2.58 12.21
N SER A 285 -8.60 -2.66 13.53
CA SER A 285 -9.46 -1.93 14.47
C SER A 285 -9.31 -0.41 14.32
N TYR A 286 -8.10 0.09 14.06
CA TYR A 286 -7.87 1.50 13.76
C TYR A 286 -8.55 1.93 12.46
N TYR A 287 -8.42 1.13 11.40
CA TYR A 287 -9.09 1.40 10.13
C TYR A 287 -10.60 1.50 10.29
N VAL A 288 -11.23 0.49 10.90
CA VAL A 288 -12.68 0.45 11.12
C VAL A 288 -13.14 1.58 12.04
N THR A 289 -12.38 1.88 13.10
CA THR A 289 -12.70 2.96 14.04
C THR A 289 -12.66 4.32 13.34
N PHE A 290 -11.59 4.60 12.59
CA PHE A 290 -11.46 5.85 11.85
C PHE A 290 -12.62 6.03 10.85
N LEU A 291 -12.98 4.97 10.14
CA LEU A 291 -14.06 4.96 9.17
C LEU A 291 -15.42 5.23 9.83
N VAL A 292 -15.74 4.54 10.93
CA VAL A 292 -16.99 4.74 11.65
C VAL A 292 -17.09 6.14 12.26
N LEU A 293 -15.97 6.68 12.76
CA LEU A 293 -15.91 8.07 13.26
C LEU A 293 -16.14 9.09 12.15
N CYS A 294 -15.62 8.88 10.95
CA CYS A 294 -15.91 9.72 9.78
C CYS A 294 -17.41 9.69 9.41
N LEU A 295 -18.02 8.51 9.38
CA LEU A 295 -19.44 8.35 9.09
C LEU A 295 -20.32 9.02 10.17
N LEU A 296 -19.92 8.90 11.43
CA LEU A 296 -20.59 9.52 12.56
C LEU A 296 -20.51 11.05 12.44
N LEU A 297 -19.35 11.60 12.15
CA LEU A 297 -19.14 13.05 11.97
C LEU A 297 -20.00 13.61 10.83
N ILE A 298 -20.05 12.91 9.70
CA ILE A 298 -20.90 13.31 8.57
C ILE A 298 -22.37 13.36 9.01
N GLU A 299 -22.85 12.36 9.74
CA GLU A 299 -24.23 12.32 10.21
C GLU A 299 -24.53 13.43 11.26
N LEU A 300 -23.52 13.78 12.07
CA LEU A 300 -23.63 14.86 13.05
C LEU A 300 -23.65 16.25 12.43
N LEU A 301 -22.84 16.48 11.38
CA LEU A 301 -22.67 17.83 10.81
C LEU A 301 -23.70 18.15 9.72
N THR A 302 -24.24 17.14 9.03
CA THR A 302 -24.96 17.37 7.77
C THR A 302 -26.47 17.19 7.90
N THR A 303 -27.21 17.91 7.04
CA THR A 303 -28.65 17.71 6.79
C THR A 303 -28.86 16.61 5.75
N TYR A 304 -30.10 16.17 5.54
CA TYR A 304 -30.42 14.97 4.74
C TYR A 304 -29.78 14.91 3.34
N LEU A 305 -29.90 16.00 2.56
CA LEU A 305 -29.32 16.04 1.19
C LEU A 305 -27.80 16.13 1.22
N PHE A 306 -27.26 16.98 2.10
CA PHE A 306 -25.80 17.15 2.24
C PHE A 306 -25.12 15.89 2.76
N ASN A 307 -25.80 15.08 3.55
CA ASN A 307 -25.30 13.82 4.07
C ASN A 307 -24.92 12.83 2.96
N SER A 308 -25.78 12.71 1.93
CA SER A 308 -25.51 11.82 0.80
C SER A 308 -24.31 12.31 -0.02
N ILE A 309 -24.20 13.62 -0.26
CA ILE A 309 -23.06 14.21 -0.98
C ILE A 309 -21.75 13.97 -0.21
N CYS A 310 -21.72 14.24 1.09
CA CYS A 310 -20.54 14.02 1.93
C CYS A 310 -20.11 12.54 1.97
N LYS A 311 -21.06 11.60 1.98
CA LYS A 311 -20.76 10.16 1.89
C LYS A 311 -20.19 9.76 0.55
N ILE A 312 -20.65 10.37 -0.56
CA ILE A 312 -20.08 10.15 -1.89
C ILE A 312 -18.64 10.70 -1.94
N ILE A 313 -18.41 11.90 -1.42
CA ILE A 313 -17.05 12.47 -1.35
C ILE A 313 -16.13 11.58 -0.51
N LEU A 314 -16.59 11.10 0.66
CA LEU A 314 -15.85 10.16 1.47
C LEU A 314 -15.54 8.87 0.70
N ALA A 315 -16.51 8.35 -0.06
CA ALA A 315 -16.31 7.15 -0.88
C ALA A 315 -15.24 7.37 -1.97
N ILE A 316 -15.23 8.51 -2.62
CA ILE A 316 -14.19 8.87 -3.60
C ILE A 316 -12.81 8.93 -2.92
N ILE A 317 -12.71 9.58 -1.77
CA ILE A 317 -11.45 9.67 -1.02
C ILE A 317 -10.96 8.27 -0.62
N VAL A 318 -11.84 7.45 -0.05
CA VAL A 318 -11.45 6.12 0.43
C VAL A 318 -11.15 5.16 -0.72
N LEU A 319 -11.99 5.10 -1.74
CA LEU A 319 -11.82 4.12 -2.82
C LEU A 319 -10.76 4.51 -3.85
N MET A 320 -10.68 5.80 -4.21
CA MET A 320 -9.78 6.23 -5.30
C MET A 320 -8.44 6.78 -4.80
N LEU A 321 -8.44 7.53 -3.69
CA LEU A 321 -7.25 8.26 -3.26
C LEU A 321 -6.47 7.58 -2.12
N SER A 322 -6.94 6.45 -1.59
CA SER A 322 -6.25 5.74 -0.50
C SER A 322 -5.33 4.61 -0.95
N GLY A 323 -5.19 4.38 -2.25
CA GLY A 323 -4.43 3.26 -2.77
C GLY A 323 -5.27 1.99 -3.02
N MET A 324 -6.59 2.01 -2.80
CA MET A 324 -7.42 0.81 -2.98
C MET A 324 -7.66 0.46 -4.46
N THR A 325 -7.91 1.47 -5.30
CA THR A 325 -8.09 1.28 -6.74
C THR A 325 -6.88 1.73 -7.55
N VAL A 326 -6.27 2.85 -7.15
CA VAL A 326 -5.05 3.38 -7.76
C VAL A 326 -3.91 3.17 -6.77
N PRO A 327 -2.89 2.36 -7.08
CA PRO A 327 -1.77 2.13 -6.18
C PRO A 327 -1.12 3.43 -5.70
N THR A 328 -0.69 3.45 -4.45
CA THR A 328 -0.10 4.64 -3.79
C THR A 328 1.13 5.15 -4.50
N ILE A 329 1.87 4.27 -5.19
CA ILE A 329 3.03 4.61 -6.01
C ILE A 329 2.71 5.65 -7.10
N PHE A 330 1.51 5.53 -7.73
CA PHE A 330 1.07 6.53 -8.72
C PHE A 330 0.61 7.82 -8.05
N LEU A 331 0.04 7.72 -6.86
CA LEU A 331 -0.45 8.87 -6.12
C LEU A 331 0.69 9.73 -5.55
N GLN A 332 1.89 9.18 -5.36
CA GLN A 332 3.08 9.93 -4.93
C GLN A 332 3.47 11.01 -5.92
N HIS A 333 3.34 10.74 -7.22
CA HIS A 333 3.67 11.70 -8.27
C HIS A 333 2.56 12.71 -8.55
N VAL A 334 1.35 12.47 -8.03
CA VAL A 334 0.22 13.39 -8.18
C VAL A 334 0.16 14.34 -7.00
N ALA A 335 0.08 15.65 -7.29
CA ALA A 335 -0.06 16.70 -6.28
C ALA A 335 1.01 16.68 -5.17
N ASN A 336 2.27 16.42 -5.53
CA ASN A 336 3.42 16.41 -4.60
C ASN A 336 3.23 15.47 -3.39
N GLY A 337 2.59 14.34 -3.59
CA GLY A 337 2.43 13.32 -2.55
C GLY A 337 1.37 13.62 -1.48
N ILE A 338 0.55 14.65 -1.63
CA ILE A 338 -0.49 15.00 -0.63
C ILE A 338 -1.45 13.82 -0.39
N PHE A 339 -1.75 13.04 -1.42
CA PHE A 339 -2.67 11.91 -1.30
C PHE A 339 -2.10 10.73 -0.50
N THR A 340 -0.79 10.59 -0.40
CA THR A 340 -0.16 9.51 0.37
C THR A 340 -0.13 9.79 1.88
N ILE A 341 -0.20 11.07 2.26
CA ILE A 341 -0.19 11.51 3.66
C ILE A 341 -1.56 11.39 4.33
N GLN A 342 -2.62 11.19 3.53
CA GLN A 342 -3.96 11.07 4.11
C GLN A 342 -4.13 9.81 4.98
N PRO A 343 -4.93 9.88 6.06
CA PRO A 343 -5.04 8.77 7.03
C PRO A 343 -5.47 7.43 6.42
N PHE A 344 -6.35 7.41 5.42
CA PHE A 344 -6.76 6.16 4.77
C PHE A 344 -5.65 5.54 3.93
N ALA A 345 -4.81 6.34 3.25
CA ALA A 345 -3.67 5.82 2.51
C ALA A 345 -2.61 5.23 3.45
N ILE A 346 -2.33 5.93 4.55
CA ILE A 346 -1.38 5.46 5.57
C ILE A 346 -1.79 4.09 6.12
N VAL A 347 -3.04 3.94 6.58
CA VAL A 347 -3.48 2.68 7.16
C VAL A 347 -3.59 1.56 6.12
N THR A 348 -3.95 1.87 4.87
CA THR A 348 -3.97 0.90 3.78
C THR A 348 -2.57 0.37 3.51
N ASN A 349 -1.56 1.25 3.42
CA ASN A 349 -0.17 0.84 3.23
C ASN A 349 0.34 0.00 4.41
N GLN A 350 0.07 0.41 5.65
CA GLN A 350 0.47 -0.36 6.82
C GLN A 350 -0.17 -1.75 6.85
N LEU A 351 -1.44 -1.88 6.47
CA LEU A 351 -2.11 -3.18 6.38
C LEU A 351 -1.50 -4.06 5.28
N LEU A 352 -1.16 -3.48 4.13
CA LEU A 352 -0.43 -4.19 3.07
C LEU A 352 0.94 -4.68 3.55
N GLU A 353 1.69 -3.82 4.22
CA GLU A 353 3.01 -4.14 4.78
C GLU A 353 2.92 -5.28 5.81
N ILE A 354 1.96 -5.23 6.73
CA ILE A 354 1.76 -6.29 7.72
C ILE A 354 1.42 -7.62 7.06
N ILE A 355 0.50 -7.62 6.09
CA ILE A 355 0.02 -8.87 5.48
C ILE A 355 1.05 -9.47 4.52
N LEU A 356 1.75 -8.63 3.74
CA LEU A 356 2.66 -9.10 2.70
C LEU A 356 4.11 -9.20 3.15
N ASN A 357 4.56 -8.32 4.07
CA ASN A 357 5.95 -8.24 4.51
C ASN A 357 6.19 -8.62 5.96
N ASN A 358 5.15 -8.86 6.76
CA ASN A 358 5.23 -9.15 8.21
C ASN A 358 5.79 -8.03 9.10
N TYR A 359 6.07 -6.83 8.59
CA TYR A 359 6.57 -5.71 9.39
C TYR A 359 6.09 -4.39 8.81
N ILE A 360 6.01 -3.38 9.66
CA ILE A 360 5.69 -2.00 9.29
C ILE A 360 7.02 -1.27 9.10
N LEU A 361 7.20 -0.68 7.90
CA LEU A 361 8.42 0.06 7.57
C LEU A 361 8.48 1.39 8.31
N GLU A 362 7.40 2.16 8.23
CA GLU A 362 7.31 3.47 8.85
C GLU A 362 6.07 3.57 9.72
N LEU A 363 6.31 3.89 11.01
CA LEU A 363 5.23 4.25 11.92
C LEU A 363 4.86 5.72 11.68
N HIS A 364 3.65 5.95 11.17
CA HIS A 364 3.12 7.28 11.00
C HIS A 364 2.27 7.72 12.21
N PRO A 365 2.84 8.45 13.19
CA PRO A 365 2.10 8.90 14.38
C PRO A 365 0.94 9.82 14.02
N SER A 366 1.01 10.50 12.88
CA SER A 366 -0.06 11.36 12.35
C SER A 366 -1.41 10.64 12.20
N PHE A 367 -1.40 9.35 11.87
CA PHE A 367 -2.63 8.56 11.76
C PHE A 367 -3.32 8.37 13.12
N TYR A 368 -2.57 8.01 14.15
CA TYR A 368 -3.11 7.82 15.50
C TYR A 368 -3.61 9.14 16.10
N ILE A 369 -2.89 10.23 15.85
CA ILE A 369 -3.30 11.57 16.24
C ILE A 369 -4.62 11.95 15.54
N SER A 370 -4.78 11.61 14.26
CA SER A 370 -6.00 11.88 13.49
C SER A 370 -7.22 11.14 14.05
N ILE A 371 -7.07 9.90 14.53
CA ILE A 371 -8.15 9.15 15.20
C ILE A 371 -8.56 9.84 16.51
N ALA A 372 -7.58 10.20 17.34
CA ALA A 372 -7.84 10.87 18.62
C ALA A 372 -8.53 12.23 18.40
N LEU A 373 -8.04 13.02 17.44
CA LEU A 373 -8.61 14.31 17.08
C LEU A 373 -10.04 14.15 16.55
N LEU A 374 -10.29 13.19 15.68
CA LEU A 374 -11.61 12.91 15.12
C LEU A 374 -12.60 12.45 16.22
N LEU A 375 -12.14 11.68 17.20
CA LEU A 375 -12.94 11.29 18.36
C LEU A 375 -13.32 12.50 19.19
N ILE A 376 -12.37 13.38 19.49
CA ILE A 376 -12.62 14.62 20.24
C ILE A 376 -13.62 15.52 19.48
N ILE A 377 -13.43 15.71 18.17
CA ILE A 377 -14.35 16.50 17.34
C ILE A 377 -15.78 15.91 17.40
N ASN A 378 -15.92 14.59 17.26
CA ASN A 378 -17.23 13.93 17.36
C ASN A 378 -17.90 14.19 18.72
N LEU A 379 -17.15 14.10 19.83
CA LEU A 379 -17.67 14.38 21.17
C LEU A 379 -18.10 15.84 21.32
N VAL A 380 -17.28 16.79 20.88
CA VAL A 380 -17.58 18.22 20.94
C VAL A 380 -18.84 18.54 20.12
N VAL A 381 -18.92 18.05 18.88
CA VAL A 381 -20.09 18.29 18.00
C VAL A 381 -21.36 17.64 18.58
N LEU A 382 -21.22 16.44 19.15
CA LEU A 382 -22.33 15.75 19.78
C LEU A 382 -22.88 16.56 20.98
N VAL A 383 -22.00 17.03 21.86
CA VAL A 383 -22.39 17.86 23.01
C VAL A 383 -22.98 19.18 22.53
N TRP A 384 -22.37 19.85 21.54
CA TRP A 384 -22.88 21.13 21.03
C TRP A 384 -24.25 21.02 20.39
N ARG A 385 -24.48 19.95 19.60
CA ARG A 385 -25.73 19.75 18.85
C ARG A 385 -26.94 19.37 19.75
N TYR A 386 -26.69 18.66 20.82
CA TYR A 386 -27.76 18.05 21.65
C TYR A 386 -27.93 18.67 23.03
N ARG A 387 -26.99 19.53 23.46
CA ARG A 387 -27.19 20.34 24.67
C ARG A 387 -27.98 21.63 24.41
N ARG A 388 -28.20 21.99 23.15
CA ARG A 388 -29.15 23.02 22.75
C ARG A 388 -30.52 22.38 22.48
#